data_77f7e4d28516a60d6cfb7e408a058f64
#
_entry.id   77f7e4d28516a60d6cfb7e408a058f64
#
_cell.length_a   1.000
_cell.length_b   1.000
_cell.length_c   1.000
_cell.angle_alpha   90.00
_cell.angle_beta   90.00
_cell.angle_gamma   90.00
#
_symmetry.space_group_name_H-M   'P 1'
#
loop_
_entity.id
_entity.type
_entity.pdbx_description
1 polymer ?
#
loop_
_entity_poly.entity_id
_entity_poly.type
_entity_poly.pdbx_seq_one_letter_code
_entity_poly.pdbx_strand_id
1 'polypeptide(L)'
;INALTGQDTALVSDIPGTTTDAVSKAMEIQHIGPCLFIDTPGFDDEGELGEMRITRTLKAIERTDIALLLCEDGNCEDEKQWMEQLNKRNIPVILILNKADIRKDIASTRDCIEKECGQNPLIISAKEQTGIEKILQAILEKLPADFGQQTITGDLVKEGDLVLLVMPQDIQAPKGRLILPQVQTMRELLDKKCLVMSCTTDK
;
A
#
# COMPACT_ATOMS: atom_id res chain seq x y z
N ILE A 1 -7.50 -3.52 -3.64
CA ILE A 1 -7.48 -2.41 -2.66
C ILE A 1 -8.67 -2.55 -1.71
N ASN A 2 -9.92 -2.57 -2.14
CA ASN A 2 -11.11 -2.62 -1.27
C ASN A 2 -11.04 -3.74 -0.23
N ALA A 3 -10.60 -4.94 -0.60
CA ALA A 3 -10.46 -6.06 0.33
C ALA A 3 -9.39 -5.83 1.42
N LEU A 4 -8.30 -5.13 1.10
CA LEU A 4 -7.24 -4.78 2.06
C LEU A 4 -7.67 -3.68 3.02
N THR A 5 -8.52 -2.80 2.56
CA THR A 5 -8.89 -1.57 3.25
C THR A 5 -10.20 -1.69 4.01
N GLY A 6 -11.00 -2.70 3.70
CA GLY A 6 -12.36 -2.85 4.23
C GLY A 6 -13.31 -1.73 3.82
N GLN A 7 -12.98 -0.99 2.76
CA GLN A 7 -13.77 0.16 2.29
C GLN A 7 -13.93 0.11 0.77
N ASP A 8 -15.09 0.54 0.26
CA ASP A 8 -15.35 0.69 -1.17
C ASP A 8 -14.63 1.93 -1.71
N THR A 9 -13.36 1.79 -2.01
CA THR A 9 -12.47 2.90 -2.33
C THR A 9 -11.98 2.90 -3.75
N ALA A 10 -11.82 1.73 -4.35
CA ALA A 10 -11.49 1.56 -5.75
C ALA A 10 -12.76 1.21 -6.54
N LEU A 11 -12.88 1.74 -7.75
CA LEU A 11 -13.96 1.37 -8.66
C LEU A 11 -13.81 -0.11 -9.02
N VAL A 12 -14.90 -0.86 -8.84
CA VAL A 12 -14.99 -2.26 -9.26
C VAL A 12 -15.87 -2.31 -10.50
N SER A 13 -15.39 -2.90 -11.57
CA SER A 13 -16.12 -3.11 -12.82
C SER A 13 -15.81 -4.49 -13.39
N ASP A 14 -16.79 -5.06 -14.06
CA ASP A 14 -16.61 -6.31 -14.82
C ASP A 14 -15.86 -6.06 -16.15
N ILE A 15 -15.62 -4.78 -16.50
CA ILE A 15 -14.93 -4.39 -17.74
C ILE A 15 -13.44 -4.18 -17.44
N PRO A 16 -12.52 -4.90 -18.10
CA PRO A 16 -11.08 -4.65 -18.01
C PRO A 16 -10.72 -3.21 -18.38
N GLY A 17 -9.66 -2.66 -17.77
CA GLY A 17 -9.19 -1.31 -18.09
C GLY A 17 -10.01 -0.17 -17.48
N THR A 18 -10.82 -0.40 -16.45
CA THR A 18 -11.64 0.62 -15.78
C THR A 18 -10.80 1.69 -15.09
N THR A 19 -9.59 1.35 -14.62
CA THR A 19 -8.68 2.29 -13.98
C THR A 19 -7.87 3.03 -15.06
N THR A 20 -8.26 4.26 -15.37
CA THR A 20 -7.58 5.09 -16.37
C THR A 20 -6.46 5.96 -15.79
N ASP A 21 -6.54 6.31 -14.52
CA ASP A 21 -5.55 7.13 -13.80
C ASP A 21 -5.09 6.43 -12.53
N ALA A 22 -3.79 6.56 -12.22
CA ALA A 22 -3.26 6.09 -10.95
C ALA A 22 -3.93 6.85 -9.80
N VAL A 23 -4.81 6.19 -9.08
CA VAL A 23 -5.52 6.75 -7.94
C VAL A 23 -4.71 6.48 -6.67
N SER A 24 -4.30 7.55 -6.00
CA SER A 24 -3.60 7.45 -4.73
C SER A 24 -4.58 7.62 -3.57
N LYS A 25 -4.56 6.71 -2.62
CA LYS A 25 -5.40 6.77 -1.43
C LYS A 25 -4.60 6.52 -0.16
N ALA A 26 -4.63 7.51 0.73
CA ALA A 26 -4.03 7.39 2.06
C ALA A 26 -5.00 6.70 3.01
N MET A 27 -4.51 5.70 3.74
CA MET A 27 -5.26 5.02 4.79
C MET A 27 -4.31 4.41 5.83
N GLU A 28 -4.88 4.15 7.00
CA GLU A 28 -4.16 3.50 8.09
C GLU A 28 -4.47 2.00 8.07
N ILE A 29 -3.41 1.18 8.03
CA ILE A 29 -3.52 -0.27 8.19
C ILE A 29 -3.07 -0.63 9.59
N GLN A 30 -3.88 -1.42 10.28
CA GLN A 30 -3.56 -1.92 11.61
C GLN A 30 -2.20 -2.65 11.61
N HIS A 31 -1.36 -2.34 12.58
CA HIS A 31 0.01 -2.85 12.76
C HIS A 31 1.06 -2.37 11.74
N ILE A 32 0.66 -1.71 10.64
CA ILE A 32 1.58 -1.14 9.66
C ILE A 32 1.66 0.38 9.83
N GLY A 33 0.51 1.02 10.12
CA GLY A 33 0.40 2.47 10.20
C GLY A 33 -0.13 3.10 8.90
N PRO A 34 0.18 4.39 8.66
CA PRO A 34 -0.31 5.12 7.50
C PRO A 34 0.35 4.61 6.22
N CYS A 35 -0.48 4.23 5.26
CA CYS A 35 -0.09 3.74 3.95
C CYS A 35 -0.72 4.58 2.85
N LEU A 36 0.01 4.81 1.78
CA LEU A 36 -0.50 5.37 0.55
C LEU A 36 -0.64 4.24 -0.48
N PHE A 37 -1.86 3.82 -0.77
CA PHE A 37 -2.14 2.90 -1.86
C PHE A 37 -2.14 3.65 -3.18
N ILE A 38 -1.39 3.15 -4.15
CA ILE A 38 -1.38 3.66 -5.51
C ILE A 38 -1.94 2.55 -6.40
N ASP A 39 -3.18 2.74 -6.87
CA ASP A 39 -3.81 1.85 -7.82
C ASP A 39 -3.28 2.15 -9.22
N THR A 40 -2.73 1.15 -9.88
CA THR A 40 -2.17 1.30 -11.23
C THR A 40 -3.08 0.65 -12.25
N PRO A 41 -3.21 1.23 -13.45
CA PRO A 41 -3.93 0.59 -14.56
C PRO A 41 -3.36 -0.79 -14.89
N GLY A 42 -4.22 -1.72 -15.35
CA GLY A 42 -3.79 -3.00 -15.90
C GLY A 42 -2.90 -2.83 -17.16
N PHE A 43 -2.24 -3.89 -17.56
CA PHE A 43 -1.22 -3.88 -18.62
C PHE A 43 -1.78 -4.29 -20.01
N ASP A 44 -3.05 -4.64 -20.07
CA ASP A 44 -3.67 -5.32 -21.21
C ASP A 44 -4.00 -4.41 -22.41
N ASP A 45 -3.61 -3.13 -22.39
CA ASP A 45 -3.98 -2.19 -23.44
C ASP A 45 -2.84 -1.93 -24.43
N GLU A 46 -3.12 -2.19 -25.70
CA GLU A 46 -2.26 -1.85 -26.83
C GLU A 46 -2.50 -0.40 -27.33
N GLY A 47 -1.44 0.27 -27.85
CA GLY A 47 -1.51 1.58 -28.47
C GLY A 47 -1.08 2.77 -27.61
N GLU A 48 -1.36 4.00 -28.07
CA GLU A 48 -0.92 5.26 -27.41
C GLU A 48 -1.39 5.38 -25.95
N LEU A 49 -2.55 4.86 -25.63
CA LEU A 49 -3.07 4.80 -24.25
C LEU A 49 -2.23 3.86 -23.37
N GLY A 50 -1.72 2.75 -23.91
CA GLY A 50 -0.84 1.82 -23.20
C GLY A 50 0.48 2.47 -22.80
N GLU A 51 1.14 3.21 -23.70
CA GLU A 51 2.39 3.91 -23.39
C GLU A 51 2.21 4.99 -22.32
N MET A 52 1.10 5.72 -22.34
CA MET A 52 0.78 6.68 -21.28
C MET A 52 0.57 6.00 -19.91
N ARG A 53 -0.08 4.84 -19.88
CA ARG A 53 -0.31 4.05 -18.66
C ARG A 53 1.00 3.49 -18.11
N ILE A 54 1.85 2.94 -18.95
CA ILE A 54 3.20 2.47 -18.57
C ILE A 54 4.00 3.62 -17.95
N THR A 55 3.99 4.80 -18.57
CA THR A 55 4.69 5.98 -18.04
C THR A 55 4.17 6.40 -16.67
N ARG A 56 2.86 6.34 -16.45
CA ARG A 56 2.23 6.65 -15.15
C ARG A 56 2.58 5.60 -14.10
N THR A 57 2.57 4.32 -14.47
CA THR A 57 2.98 3.22 -13.58
C THR A 57 4.44 3.36 -13.19
N LEU A 58 5.34 3.70 -14.12
CA LEU A 58 6.75 3.95 -13.81
C LEU A 58 6.94 5.11 -12.82
N LYS A 59 6.16 6.19 -12.94
CA LYS A 59 6.16 7.29 -11.97
C LYS A 59 5.62 6.86 -10.59
N ALA A 60 4.63 5.99 -10.57
CA ALA A 60 4.11 5.43 -9.32
C ALA A 60 5.18 4.57 -8.63
N ILE A 61 5.92 3.76 -9.39
CA ILE A 61 7.01 2.90 -8.91
C ILE A 61 8.11 3.71 -8.21
N GLU A 62 8.44 4.92 -8.67
CA GLU A 62 9.45 5.79 -8.04
C GLU A 62 9.11 6.19 -6.59
N ARG A 63 7.85 6.04 -6.20
CA ARG A 63 7.33 6.40 -4.87
C ARG A 63 6.83 5.18 -4.10
N THR A 64 7.17 3.98 -4.56
CA THR A 64 6.66 2.72 -4.03
C THR A 64 7.69 2.08 -3.12
N ASP A 65 7.31 1.79 -1.89
CA ASP A 65 8.13 1.06 -0.92
C ASP A 65 7.95 -0.46 -1.04
N ILE A 66 6.73 -0.92 -1.36
CA ILE A 66 6.39 -2.34 -1.56
C ILE A 66 5.38 -2.45 -2.70
N ALA A 67 5.59 -3.37 -3.62
CA ALA A 67 4.66 -3.66 -4.72
C ALA A 67 3.86 -4.94 -4.46
N LEU A 68 2.56 -4.88 -4.71
CA LEU A 68 1.67 -6.04 -4.77
C LEU A 68 1.41 -6.35 -6.24
N LEU A 69 1.94 -7.44 -6.73
CA LEU A 69 1.78 -7.87 -8.13
C LEU A 69 0.73 -8.97 -8.20
N LEU A 70 -0.37 -8.69 -8.91
CA LEU A 70 -1.52 -9.58 -8.99
C LEU A 70 -1.48 -10.37 -10.30
N CYS A 71 -1.54 -11.69 -10.17
CA CYS A 71 -1.67 -12.63 -11.28
C CYS A 71 -3.10 -13.19 -11.29
N GLU A 72 -3.65 -13.37 -12.47
CA GLU A 72 -4.96 -14.02 -12.65
C GLU A 72 -4.82 -15.46 -13.14
N ASP A 73 -3.79 -15.78 -13.91
CA ASP A 73 -3.58 -17.11 -14.49
C ASP A 73 -2.08 -17.51 -14.48
N GLY A 74 -1.74 -18.58 -15.18
CA GLY A 74 -0.35 -19.06 -15.27
C GLY A 74 0.48 -18.38 -16.36
N ASN A 75 -0.10 -17.49 -17.17
CA ASN A 75 0.66 -16.66 -18.11
C ASN A 75 1.16 -15.44 -17.38
N CYS A 76 2.44 -15.42 -17.07
CA CYS A 76 3.08 -14.40 -16.23
C CYS A 76 4.13 -13.58 -17.01
N GLU A 77 3.99 -13.42 -18.34
CA GLU A 77 4.98 -12.69 -19.14
C GLU A 77 5.08 -11.21 -18.72
N ASP A 78 3.95 -10.57 -18.55
CA ASP A 78 3.89 -9.17 -18.13
C ASP A 78 4.33 -8.99 -16.68
N GLU A 79 3.83 -9.84 -15.77
CA GLU A 79 4.21 -9.81 -14.35
C GLU A 79 5.72 -10.04 -14.18
N LYS A 80 6.33 -10.89 -14.99
CA LYS A 80 7.77 -11.13 -14.97
C LYS A 80 8.56 -9.89 -15.37
N GLN A 81 8.13 -9.18 -16.42
CA GLN A 81 8.74 -7.92 -16.83
C GLN A 81 8.67 -6.87 -15.71
N TRP A 82 7.51 -6.77 -15.05
CA TRP A 82 7.35 -5.84 -13.93
C TRP A 82 8.15 -6.24 -12.70
N MET A 83 8.23 -7.52 -12.38
CA MET A 83 9.11 -8.01 -11.32
C MET A 83 10.57 -7.63 -11.58
N GLU A 84 11.05 -7.76 -12.82
CA GLU A 84 12.39 -7.34 -13.19
C GLU A 84 12.60 -5.84 -12.99
N GLN A 85 11.61 -5.01 -13.37
CA GLN A 85 11.68 -3.56 -13.19
C GLN A 85 11.68 -3.14 -11.72
N LEU A 86 10.87 -3.79 -10.89
CA LEU A 86 10.78 -3.56 -9.46
C LEU A 86 12.07 -4.02 -8.75
N ASN A 87 12.57 -5.20 -9.10
CA ASN A 87 13.81 -5.76 -8.55
C ASN A 87 15.03 -4.88 -8.89
N LYS A 88 15.12 -4.33 -10.11
CA LYS A 88 16.20 -3.39 -10.50
C LYS A 88 16.22 -2.14 -9.62
N ARG A 89 15.09 -1.78 -9.00
CA ARG A 89 14.94 -0.63 -8.10
C ARG A 89 14.98 -1.02 -6.63
N ASN A 90 15.26 -2.31 -6.32
CA ASN A 90 15.24 -2.87 -4.97
C ASN A 90 13.89 -2.70 -4.25
N ILE A 91 12.77 -2.69 -4.99
CA ILE A 91 11.43 -2.63 -4.42
C ILE A 91 10.97 -4.06 -4.12
N PRO A 92 10.66 -4.38 -2.86
CA PRO A 92 10.12 -5.68 -2.50
C PRO A 92 8.80 -5.97 -3.20
N VAL A 93 8.67 -7.15 -3.79
CA VAL A 93 7.46 -7.58 -4.49
C VAL A 93 6.77 -8.70 -3.71
N ILE A 94 5.47 -8.57 -3.53
CA ILE A 94 4.59 -9.62 -3.03
C ILE A 94 3.73 -10.09 -4.20
N LEU A 95 3.97 -11.32 -4.63
CA LEU A 95 3.24 -11.94 -5.74
C LEU A 95 1.94 -12.56 -5.21
N ILE A 96 0.83 -12.30 -5.90
CA ILE A 96 -0.51 -12.66 -5.45
C ILE A 96 -1.28 -13.34 -6.58
N LEU A 97 -1.75 -14.55 -6.36
CA LEU A 97 -2.73 -15.21 -7.23
C LEU A 97 -4.14 -14.93 -6.68
N ASN A 98 -4.86 -14.06 -7.37
CA ASN A 98 -6.22 -13.67 -6.98
C ASN A 98 -7.29 -14.55 -7.64
N LYS A 99 -8.54 -14.31 -7.27
CA LYS A 99 -9.73 -15.02 -7.80
C LYS A 99 -9.72 -16.53 -7.52
N ALA A 100 -9.18 -16.95 -6.37
CA ALA A 100 -9.15 -18.36 -5.98
C ALA A 100 -10.53 -18.99 -5.84
N ASP A 101 -11.58 -18.19 -5.62
CA ASP A 101 -12.97 -18.63 -5.49
C ASP A 101 -13.56 -19.26 -6.77
N ILE A 102 -13.09 -18.84 -7.94
CA ILE A 102 -13.60 -19.32 -9.24
C ILE A 102 -12.65 -20.29 -9.95
N ARG A 103 -11.45 -20.47 -9.43
CA ARG A 103 -10.40 -21.25 -10.08
C ARG A 103 -10.42 -22.71 -9.64
N LYS A 104 -10.43 -23.63 -10.60
CA LYS A 104 -10.46 -25.08 -10.35
C LYS A 104 -9.07 -25.71 -10.20
N ASP A 105 -8.05 -25.08 -10.77
CA ASP A 105 -6.69 -25.59 -10.93
C ASP A 105 -5.63 -24.73 -10.21
N ILE A 106 -5.97 -24.27 -9.01
CA ILE A 106 -5.12 -23.36 -8.20
C ILE A 106 -3.70 -23.90 -8.03
N ALA A 107 -3.55 -25.21 -7.77
CA ALA A 107 -2.25 -25.80 -7.49
C ALA A 107 -1.34 -25.76 -8.72
N SER A 108 -1.83 -26.14 -9.91
CA SER A 108 -1.05 -26.11 -11.14
C SER A 108 -0.74 -24.67 -11.59
N THR A 109 -1.68 -23.75 -11.41
CA THR A 109 -1.47 -22.33 -11.69
C THR A 109 -0.39 -21.75 -10.78
N ARG A 110 -0.46 -22.01 -9.47
CA ARG A 110 0.56 -21.61 -8.51
C ARG A 110 1.95 -22.11 -8.91
N ASP A 111 2.06 -23.42 -9.21
CA ASP A 111 3.34 -24.06 -9.56
C ASP A 111 3.91 -23.48 -10.87
N CYS A 112 3.03 -23.08 -11.82
CA CYS A 112 3.43 -22.38 -13.04
C CYS A 112 3.97 -20.99 -12.72
N ILE A 113 3.26 -20.20 -11.92
CA ILE A 113 3.69 -18.86 -11.51
C ILE A 113 5.01 -18.93 -10.73
N GLU A 114 5.15 -19.87 -9.81
CA GLU A 114 6.39 -20.06 -9.04
C GLU A 114 7.58 -20.37 -9.95
N LYS A 115 7.38 -21.20 -10.96
CA LYS A 115 8.39 -21.55 -11.94
C LYS A 115 8.80 -20.37 -12.82
N GLU A 116 7.83 -19.58 -13.29
CA GLU A 116 8.11 -18.45 -14.19
C GLU A 116 8.65 -17.22 -13.46
N CYS A 117 8.10 -16.92 -12.30
CA CYS A 117 8.44 -15.71 -11.52
C CYS A 117 9.51 -15.97 -10.44
N GLY A 118 9.83 -17.23 -10.14
CA GLY A 118 10.81 -17.59 -9.10
C GLY A 118 10.35 -17.30 -7.67
N GLN A 119 9.08 -16.99 -7.47
CA GLN A 119 8.49 -16.70 -6.17
C GLN A 119 7.12 -17.37 -6.05
N ASN A 120 6.84 -17.98 -4.89
CA ASN A 120 5.55 -18.60 -4.61
C ASN A 120 4.50 -17.50 -4.36
N PRO A 121 3.39 -17.45 -5.13
CA PRO A 121 2.36 -16.44 -4.95
C PRO A 121 1.50 -16.73 -3.72
N LEU A 122 1.02 -15.67 -3.06
CA LEU A 122 -0.03 -15.76 -2.07
C LEU A 122 -1.36 -16.02 -2.76
N ILE A 123 -2.06 -17.07 -2.37
CA ILE A 123 -3.36 -17.43 -2.95
C ILE A 123 -4.45 -16.73 -2.15
N ILE A 124 -5.27 -15.92 -2.82
CA ILE A 124 -6.35 -15.15 -2.21
C ILE A 124 -7.62 -15.16 -3.05
N SER A 125 -8.74 -14.82 -2.42
CA SER A 125 -9.92 -14.30 -3.10
C SER A 125 -10.28 -12.94 -2.50
N ALA A 126 -10.09 -11.89 -3.28
CA ALA A 126 -10.50 -10.54 -2.87
C ALA A 126 -12.02 -10.42 -2.73
N LYS A 127 -12.78 -11.20 -3.54
CA LYS A 127 -14.24 -11.25 -3.49
C LYS A 127 -14.75 -11.88 -2.19
N GLU A 128 -14.21 -13.05 -1.84
CA GLU A 128 -14.59 -13.80 -0.64
C GLU A 128 -13.80 -13.35 0.60
N GLN A 129 -12.93 -12.35 0.46
CA GLN A 129 -12.05 -11.81 1.51
C GLN A 129 -11.17 -12.88 2.19
N THR A 130 -10.81 -13.94 1.46
CA THR A 130 -9.96 -15.01 1.97
C THR A 130 -8.50 -14.78 1.66
N GLY A 131 -7.61 -15.03 2.62
CA GLY A 131 -6.15 -14.87 2.48
C GLY A 131 -5.65 -13.42 2.54
N ILE A 132 -6.51 -12.46 2.84
CA ILE A 132 -6.14 -11.03 2.92
C ILE A 132 -5.15 -10.79 4.08
N GLU A 133 -5.33 -11.47 5.19
CA GLU A 133 -4.43 -11.42 6.35
C GLU A 133 -3.00 -11.86 6.00
N LYS A 134 -2.83 -12.78 5.03
CA LYS A 134 -1.51 -13.22 4.55
C LYS A 134 -0.78 -12.12 3.80
N ILE A 135 -1.52 -11.27 3.07
CA ILE A 135 -0.92 -10.10 2.41
C ILE A 135 -0.38 -9.12 3.45
N LEU A 136 -1.18 -8.82 4.49
CA LEU A 136 -0.77 -7.91 5.56
C LEU A 136 0.47 -8.43 6.29
N GLN A 137 0.51 -9.74 6.57
CA GLN A 137 1.67 -10.37 7.17
C GLN A 137 2.90 -10.29 6.25
N ALA A 138 2.75 -10.58 4.95
CA ALA A 138 3.84 -10.50 3.99
C ALA A 138 4.36 -9.06 3.81
N ILE A 139 3.49 -8.04 3.92
CA ILE A 139 3.91 -6.64 3.94
C ILE A 139 4.77 -6.39 5.18
N LEU A 140 4.32 -6.78 6.37
CA LEU A 140 5.07 -6.61 7.62
C LEU A 140 6.46 -7.28 7.55
N GLU A 141 6.55 -8.49 6.99
CA GLU A 141 7.81 -9.22 6.82
C GLU A 141 8.79 -8.55 5.83
N LYS A 142 8.27 -7.81 4.85
CA LYS A 142 9.08 -7.12 3.85
C LYS A 142 9.40 -5.66 4.21
N LEU A 143 8.79 -5.13 5.26
CA LEU A 143 9.16 -3.80 5.76
C LEU A 143 10.59 -3.83 6.31
N PRO A 144 11.38 -2.76 6.10
CA PRO A 144 12.67 -2.60 6.73
C PRO A 144 12.59 -2.75 8.25
N ALA A 145 13.64 -3.31 8.88
CA ALA A 145 13.66 -3.53 10.32
C ALA A 145 13.54 -2.22 11.14
N ASP A 146 13.88 -1.09 10.52
CA ASP A 146 13.76 0.26 11.06
C ASP A 146 12.43 0.95 10.66
N PHE A 147 11.55 0.24 9.96
CA PHE A 147 10.23 0.76 9.61
C PHE A 147 9.43 1.05 10.90
N GLY A 148 8.90 2.25 11.00
CA GLY A 148 8.20 2.71 12.21
C GLY A 148 9.14 3.20 13.33
N GLN A 149 10.46 3.06 13.19
CA GLN A 149 11.44 3.65 14.10
C GLN A 149 11.83 5.08 13.70
N GLN A 150 11.43 5.52 12.50
CA GLN A 150 11.61 6.91 12.12
C GLN A 150 10.71 7.78 12.99
N THR A 151 11.32 8.34 14.01
CA THR A 151 10.63 9.23 14.94
C THR A 151 10.56 10.62 14.35
N ILE A 152 9.42 11.29 14.47
CA ILE A 152 9.23 12.67 14.04
C ILE A 152 10.00 13.60 14.97
N THR A 153 9.95 13.30 16.28
CA THR A 153 10.58 14.10 17.33
C THR A 153 12.02 13.66 17.64
N GLY A 154 12.46 12.50 17.15
CA GLY A 154 13.80 11.98 17.39
C GLY A 154 14.18 12.02 18.88
N ASP A 155 15.36 12.57 19.18
CA ASP A 155 15.89 12.75 20.53
C ASP A 155 15.50 14.09 21.18
N LEU A 156 14.62 14.87 20.54
CA LEU A 156 14.21 16.19 21.03
C LEU A 156 13.39 16.10 22.33
N VAL A 157 12.76 14.95 22.59
CA VAL A 157 11.87 14.75 23.75
C VAL A 157 12.18 13.42 24.43
N LYS A 158 11.97 13.40 25.75
CA LYS A 158 12.17 12.22 26.62
C LYS A 158 10.91 11.95 27.44
N GLU A 159 10.83 10.75 28.04
CA GLU A 159 9.76 10.37 28.95
C GLU A 159 9.58 11.43 30.06
N GLY A 160 8.34 11.86 30.27
CA GLY A 160 7.96 12.86 31.26
C GLY A 160 8.08 14.31 30.82
N ASP A 161 8.60 14.58 29.63
CA ASP A 161 8.69 15.97 29.11
C ASP A 161 7.29 16.54 28.84
N LEU A 162 7.16 17.86 29.09
CA LEU A 162 5.97 18.61 28.71
C LEU A 162 6.16 19.21 27.32
N VAL A 163 5.35 18.79 26.39
CA VAL A 163 5.41 19.20 24.98
C VAL A 163 4.19 20.01 24.61
N LEU A 164 4.39 21.21 24.09
CA LEU A 164 3.33 22.03 23.51
C LEU A 164 3.33 21.87 21.99
N LEU A 165 2.27 21.30 21.44
CA LEU A 165 2.03 21.22 20.00
C LEU A 165 1.23 22.43 19.53
N VAL A 166 1.85 23.30 18.75
CA VAL A 166 1.17 24.42 18.09
C VAL A 166 0.79 23.95 16.69
N MET A 167 -0.50 23.72 16.47
CA MET A 167 -1.00 23.08 15.26
C MET A 167 -1.94 24.02 14.49
N PRO A 168 -1.60 24.40 13.24
CA PRO A 168 -2.53 25.17 12.41
C PRO A 168 -3.76 24.33 12.09
N GLN A 169 -4.93 24.96 12.02
CA GLN A 169 -6.11 24.31 11.47
C GLN A 169 -5.99 24.28 9.94
N ASP A 170 -5.91 23.07 9.38
CA ASP A 170 -5.89 22.89 7.94
C ASP A 170 -7.31 22.99 7.40
N ILE A 171 -7.54 23.95 6.50
CA ILE A 171 -8.85 24.19 5.85
C ILE A 171 -9.29 22.98 5.02
N GLN A 172 -8.34 22.16 4.55
CA GLN A 172 -8.61 20.93 3.78
C GLN A 172 -8.91 19.72 4.67
N ALA A 173 -8.66 19.81 5.96
CA ALA A 173 -9.01 18.73 6.88
C ALA A 173 -10.52 18.63 7.05
N PRO A 174 -11.12 17.43 7.10
CA PRO A 174 -12.51 17.25 7.45
C PRO A 174 -12.80 17.85 8.82
N LYS A 175 -13.97 18.52 8.96
CA LYS A 175 -14.38 19.13 10.24
C LYS A 175 -14.26 18.12 11.40
N GLY A 176 -13.60 18.53 12.46
CA GLY A 176 -13.42 17.72 13.68
C GLY A 176 -12.33 16.68 13.61
N ARG A 177 -11.46 16.71 12.59
CA ARG A 177 -10.33 15.79 12.46
C ARG A 177 -9.01 16.54 12.39
N LEU A 178 -7.97 15.93 12.93
CA LEU A 178 -6.59 16.34 12.74
C LEU A 178 -6.05 15.74 11.42
N ILE A 179 -5.13 16.44 10.79
CA ILE A 179 -4.39 15.88 9.65
C ILE A 179 -3.40 14.80 10.12
N LEU A 180 -3.06 13.89 9.23
CA LEU A 180 -2.23 12.72 9.54
C LEU A 180 -0.90 13.08 10.26
N PRO A 181 -0.09 14.06 9.83
CA PRO A 181 1.15 14.44 10.54
C PRO A 181 0.91 14.87 11.98
N GLN A 182 -0.20 15.57 12.26
CA GLN A 182 -0.56 16.00 13.63
C GLN A 182 -0.90 14.79 14.50
N VAL A 183 -1.66 13.85 13.96
CA VAL A 183 -2.02 12.60 14.68
C VAL A 183 -0.77 11.77 14.96
N GLN A 184 0.11 11.62 13.98
CA GLN A 184 1.34 10.83 14.11
C GLN A 184 2.27 11.43 15.17
N THR A 185 2.50 12.75 15.14
CA THR A 185 3.34 13.43 16.14
C THR A 185 2.76 13.28 17.54
N MET A 186 1.44 13.47 17.69
CA MET A 186 0.79 13.30 18.98
C MET A 186 0.91 11.85 19.47
N ARG A 187 0.71 10.87 18.61
CA ARG A 187 0.82 9.46 18.94
C ARG A 187 2.24 9.12 19.39
N GLU A 188 3.26 9.54 18.67
CA GLU A 188 4.66 9.32 19.04
C GLU A 188 5.00 9.90 20.42
N LEU A 189 4.54 11.12 20.70
CA LEU A 189 4.78 11.75 22.01
C LEU A 189 4.12 10.98 23.16
N LEU A 190 2.90 10.46 22.93
CA LEU A 190 2.20 9.63 23.93
C LEU A 190 2.90 8.29 24.12
N ASP A 191 3.38 7.66 23.04
CA ASP A 191 4.15 6.40 23.10
C ASP A 191 5.49 6.62 23.84
N LYS A 192 6.10 7.80 23.75
CA LYS A 192 7.25 8.25 24.53
C LYS A 192 6.91 8.69 25.98
N LYS A 193 5.62 8.57 26.37
CA LYS A 193 5.11 8.97 27.68
C LYS A 193 5.35 10.46 28.02
N CYS A 194 5.31 11.32 27.03
CA CYS A 194 5.34 12.76 27.24
C CYS A 194 3.98 13.29 27.69
N LEU A 195 3.99 14.43 28.38
CA LEU A 195 2.79 15.22 28.65
C LEU A 195 2.54 16.15 27.46
N VAL A 196 1.41 15.98 26.78
CA VAL A 196 1.14 16.71 25.54
C VAL A 196 0.03 17.72 25.75
N MET A 197 0.30 18.98 25.47
CA MET A 197 -0.67 20.03 25.32
C MET A 197 -0.75 20.46 23.86
N SER A 198 -1.92 20.87 23.39
CA SER A 198 -2.07 21.35 22.02
C SER A 198 -2.85 22.66 21.98
N CYS A 199 -2.46 23.54 21.08
CA CYS A 199 -3.18 24.78 20.80
C CYS A 199 -3.11 25.10 19.30
N THR A 200 -3.99 26.00 18.87
CA THR A 200 -3.99 26.52 17.50
C THR A 200 -3.03 27.71 17.37
N THR A 201 -2.70 28.08 16.13
CA THR A 201 -1.77 29.20 15.86
C THR A 201 -2.35 30.57 16.07
N ASP A 202 -3.66 30.65 16.26
CA ASP A 202 -4.46 31.90 16.36
C ASP A 202 -4.80 32.30 17.80
N LYS A 203 -4.11 31.72 18.79
CA LYS A 203 -4.25 32.08 20.22
C LYS A 203 -2.92 32.34 20.87
#